data_77da02215a312557d97c73f61c7545f8
#
_entry.id   77da02215a312557d97c73f61c7545f8
#
_cell.length_a   1.000
_cell.length_b   1.000
_cell.length_c   1.000
_cell.angle_alpha   90.00
_cell.angle_beta   90.00
_cell.angle_gamma   90.00
#
_symmetry.space_group_name_H-M   'P 1'
#
loop_
_entity.id
_entity.type
_entity.pdbx_description
1 polymer ?
#
loop_
_entity_poly.entity_id
_entity_poly.type
_entity_poly.pdbx_seq_one_letter_code
_entity_poly.pdbx_strand_id
1 'polypeptide(L)'
;STPIADVSKLVAAGKKSRKKDLGLIATAYGYVYVAPVAMGANQGRCLKAFKEAEEYKGPSLVIAYSPCISHGLRKGMGHAQDEEKAAVACGYWHLWRYNPMLEEEGKNPFIMDSKEPDWSKFQDFLKGEVRYTSLQKSNPTDASELYEAAQNNAMWRYKSYIRMAADAASQSGDKTEA
;
A
#
# COMPACT_ATOMS: atom_id res chain seq x y z
N SER A 1 0.01 -12.26 -2.85
CA SER A 1 0.30 -12.56 -1.44
C SER A 1 -0.88 -12.14 -0.55
N THR A 2 -1.29 -13.03 0.34
CA THR A 2 -2.46 -12.88 1.21
C THR A 2 -2.16 -11.91 2.36
N PRO A 3 -3.01 -10.91 2.65
CA PRO A 3 -2.88 -10.03 3.81
C PRO A 3 -3.00 -10.78 5.15
N ILE A 4 -2.60 -10.12 6.26
CA ILE A 4 -2.89 -10.61 7.62
C ILE A 4 -4.41 -10.64 7.81
N ALA A 5 -4.92 -11.62 8.54
CA ALA A 5 -6.34 -11.85 8.81
C ALA A 5 -7.20 -12.25 7.59
N ASP A 6 -6.63 -12.33 6.39
CA ASP A 6 -7.37 -12.79 5.22
C ASP A 6 -7.65 -14.30 5.30
N VAL A 7 -8.87 -14.69 4.96
CA VAL A 7 -9.31 -16.10 4.92
C VAL A 7 -9.31 -16.58 3.48
N SER A 8 -8.65 -17.70 3.24
CA SER A 8 -8.66 -18.38 1.95
C SER A 8 -8.70 -19.90 2.16
N LYS A 9 -8.91 -20.68 1.08
CA LYS A 9 -8.92 -22.16 1.17
C LYS A 9 -7.66 -22.74 1.81
N LEU A 10 -6.50 -22.06 1.66
CA LEU A 10 -5.22 -22.49 2.23
C LEU A 10 -4.96 -21.94 3.64
N VAL A 11 -5.73 -20.93 4.09
CA VAL A 11 -5.56 -20.23 5.37
C VAL A 11 -6.93 -19.98 5.99
N ALA A 12 -7.66 -21.04 6.29
CA ALA A 12 -9.04 -20.95 6.80
C ALA A 12 -9.15 -20.28 8.18
N ALA A 13 -8.09 -20.39 9.00
CA ALA A 13 -8.03 -19.77 10.34
C ALA A 13 -7.47 -18.33 10.33
N GLY A 14 -7.31 -17.73 9.16
CA GLY A 14 -6.70 -16.40 9.01
C GLY A 14 -5.17 -16.44 8.96
N LYS A 15 -4.60 -15.58 8.13
CA LYS A 15 -3.14 -15.51 7.96
C LYS A 15 -2.48 -14.75 9.09
N LYS A 16 -1.53 -15.37 9.79
CA LYS A 16 -0.78 -14.77 10.90
C LYS A 16 0.48 -14.00 10.45
N SER A 17 1.08 -14.35 9.32
CA SER A 17 2.32 -13.72 8.83
C SER A 17 2.07 -12.48 7.98
N ARG A 18 3.03 -11.54 8.00
CA ARG A 18 2.99 -10.30 7.22
C ARG A 18 2.95 -10.57 5.71
N LYS A 19 2.27 -9.68 4.98
CA LYS A 19 2.31 -9.65 3.52
C LYS A 19 3.68 -9.17 3.04
N LYS A 20 4.22 -9.81 1.99
CA LYS A 20 5.40 -9.30 1.29
C LYS A 20 5.09 -7.93 0.67
N ASP A 21 6.02 -7.01 0.76
CA ASP A 21 5.96 -5.73 0.07
C ASP A 21 6.67 -5.86 -1.28
N LEU A 22 5.88 -6.16 -2.31
CA LEU A 22 6.42 -6.36 -3.64
C LEU A 22 7.04 -5.07 -4.20
N GLY A 23 6.45 -3.92 -3.87
CA GLY A 23 6.98 -2.63 -4.29
C GLY A 23 8.38 -2.39 -3.74
N LEU A 24 8.57 -2.52 -2.42
CA LEU A 24 9.89 -2.37 -1.81
C LEU A 24 10.91 -3.42 -2.29
N ILE A 25 10.48 -4.63 -2.59
CA ILE A 25 11.38 -5.64 -3.19
C ILE A 25 11.87 -5.15 -4.56
N ALA A 26 10.99 -4.56 -5.36
CA ALA A 26 11.36 -4.04 -6.68
C ALA A 26 12.25 -2.78 -6.60
N THR A 27 12.05 -1.89 -5.63
CA THR A 27 12.93 -0.72 -5.43
C THR A 27 14.36 -1.11 -5.08
N ALA A 28 14.57 -2.28 -4.45
CA ALA A 28 15.91 -2.76 -4.09
C ALA A 28 16.82 -3.01 -5.30
N TYR A 29 16.27 -3.13 -6.52
CA TYR A 29 17.06 -3.20 -7.75
C TYR A 29 17.68 -1.84 -8.15
N GLY A 30 17.18 -0.72 -7.63
CA GLY A 30 17.67 0.62 -7.93
C GLY A 30 17.25 1.19 -9.30
N TYR A 31 17.00 0.36 -10.29
CA TYR A 31 16.68 0.75 -11.68
C TYR A 31 15.25 0.40 -12.12
N VAL A 32 14.36 0.05 -11.21
CA VAL A 32 12.96 -0.26 -11.51
C VAL A 32 12.08 0.90 -11.06
N TYR A 33 11.31 1.49 -11.98
CA TYR A 33 10.26 2.43 -11.59
C TYR A 33 9.15 1.66 -10.87
N VAL A 34 8.70 2.15 -9.71
CA VAL A 34 7.66 1.47 -8.93
C VAL A 34 6.59 2.45 -8.48
N ALA A 35 5.31 2.10 -8.68
CA ALA A 35 4.18 2.92 -8.25
C ALA A 35 2.99 2.07 -7.78
N PRO A 36 2.73 1.95 -6.47
CA PRO A 36 1.44 1.53 -5.95
C PRO A 36 0.38 2.61 -6.21
N VAL A 37 -0.72 2.22 -6.87
CA VAL A 37 -1.81 3.12 -7.24
C VAL A 37 -3.17 2.58 -6.79
N ALA A 38 -4.17 3.47 -6.70
CA ALA A 38 -5.57 3.14 -6.51
C ALA A 38 -6.41 4.19 -7.27
N MET A 39 -7.05 3.78 -8.36
CA MET A 39 -7.75 4.71 -9.25
C MET A 39 -8.89 5.43 -8.55
N GLY A 40 -9.71 4.71 -7.77
CA GLY A 40 -10.82 5.28 -7.01
C GLY A 40 -10.39 6.26 -5.93
N ALA A 41 -9.15 6.15 -5.42
CA ALA A 41 -8.62 7.07 -4.42
C ALA A 41 -8.14 8.39 -5.04
N ASN A 42 -7.42 8.30 -6.17
CA ASN A 42 -6.89 9.49 -6.85
C ASN A 42 -6.56 9.20 -8.33
N GLN A 43 -7.48 9.53 -9.20
CA GLN A 43 -7.34 9.32 -10.65
C GLN A 43 -6.15 10.09 -11.24
N GLY A 44 -5.95 11.34 -10.84
CA GLY A 44 -4.85 12.18 -11.35
C GLY A 44 -3.47 11.60 -11.00
N ARG A 45 -3.30 11.07 -9.78
CA ARG A 45 -2.05 10.41 -9.38
C ARG A 45 -1.85 9.07 -10.09
N CYS A 46 -2.94 8.33 -10.31
CA CYS A 46 -2.91 7.10 -11.08
C CYS A 46 -2.42 7.36 -12.52
N LEU A 47 -3.02 8.34 -13.21
CA LEU A 47 -2.58 8.78 -14.54
C LEU A 47 -1.12 9.25 -14.55
N LYS A 48 -0.70 10.03 -13.57
CA LYS A 48 0.68 10.51 -13.44
C LYS A 48 1.66 9.33 -13.32
N ALA A 49 1.34 8.33 -12.50
CA ALA A 49 2.17 7.14 -12.32
C ALA A 49 2.32 6.33 -13.62
N PHE A 50 1.24 6.17 -14.39
CA PHE A 50 1.31 5.50 -15.69
C PHE A 50 2.13 6.31 -16.70
N LYS A 51 1.96 7.63 -16.75
CA LYS A 51 2.74 8.49 -17.63
C LYS A 51 4.24 8.44 -17.32
N GLU A 52 4.61 8.55 -16.04
CA GLU A 52 6.00 8.42 -15.61
C GLU A 52 6.57 7.02 -15.93
N ALA A 53 5.77 5.96 -15.75
CA ALA A 53 6.16 4.59 -16.07
C ALA A 53 6.38 4.38 -17.57
N GLU A 54 5.63 5.07 -18.44
CA GLU A 54 5.77 5.04 -19.90
C GLU A 54 6.99 5.85 -20.38
N GLU A 55 7.23 7.00 -19.75
CA GLU A 55 8.37 7.88 -20.07
C GLU A 55 9.71 7.28 -19.61
N TYR A 56 9.69 6.46 -18.56
CA TYR A 56 10.89 5.82 -18.02
C TYR A 56 11.46 4.78 -18.98
N LYS A 57 12.77 4.84 -19.27
CA LYS A 57 13.45 3.97 -20.25
C LYS A 57 13.87 2.61 -19.68
N GLY A 58 13.53 2.30 -18.45
CA GLY A 58 13.80 1.04 -17.76
C GLY A 58 12.53 0.24 -17.48
N PRO A 59 12.67 -0.86 -16.75
CA PRO A 59 11.51 -1.66 -16.30
C PRO A 59 10.64 -0.88 -15.33
N SER A 60 9.32 -0.97 -15.49
CA SER A 60 8.35 -0.29 -14.65
C SER A 60 7.36 -1.27 -14.03
N LEU A 61 7.07 -1.11 -12.74
CA LEU A 61 6.12 -1.91 -11.98
C LEU A 61 5.03 -1.01 -11.39
N VAL A 62 3.85 -1.02 -11.98
CA VAL A 62 2.66 -0.37 -11.41
C VAL A 62 1.82 -1.41 -10.67
N ILE A 63 1.57 -1.18 -9.37
CA ILE A 63 0.83 -2.09 -8.51
C ILE A 63 -0.52 -1.46 -8.18
N ALA A 64 -1.56 -1.84 -8.92
CA ALA A 64 -2.89 -1.32 -8.71
C ALA A 64 -3.63 -2.10 -7.60
N TYR A 65 -4.18 -1.37 -6.61
CA TYR A 65 -5.10 -1.96 -5.65
C TYR A 65 -6.47 -2.14 -6.29
N SER A 66 -7.07 -3.29 -6.05
CA SER A 66 -8.46 -3.58 -6.38
C SER A 66 -9.07 -4.50 -5.32
N PRO A 67 -10.31 -4.28 -4.89
CA PRO A 67 -11.04 -5.22 -4.05
C PRO A 67 -11.20 -6.57 -4.74
N CYS A 68 -11.20 -7.64 -3.96
CA CYS A 68 -11.28 -8.99 -4.50
C CYS A 68 -12.71 -9.35 -4.91
N ILE A 69 -12.92 -9.66 -6.20
CA ILE A 69 -14.23 -10.06 -6.73
C ILE A 69 -14.70 -11.41 -6.17
N SER A 70 -13.77 -12.33 -5.87
CA SER A 70 -14.11 -13.67 -5.36
C SER A 70 -14.61 -13.64 -3.92
N HIS A 71 -14.10 -12.74 -3.07
CA HIS A 71 -14.58 -12.55 -1.70
C HIS A 71 -15.76 -11.57 -1.66
N GLY A 72 -15.71 -10.53 -2.49
CA GLY A 72 -16.72 -9.49 -2.57
C GLY A 72 -16.64 -8.44 -1.46
N LEU A 73 -17.45 -7.40 -1.66
CA LEU A 73 -17.67 -6.32 -0.71
C LEU A 73 -19.08 -6.42 -0.12
N ARG A 74 -19.25 -6.11 1.15
CA ARG A 74 -20.58 -6.09 1.79
C ARG A 74 -21.54 -5.11 1.12
N LYS A 75 -21.01 -4.01 0.58
CA LYS A 75 -21.77 -2.99 -0.16
C LYS A 75 -22.06 -3.37 -1.62
N GLY A 76 -21.49 -4.49 -2.09
CA GLY A 76 -21.52 -4.89 -3.49
C GLY A 76 -20.34 -4.35 -4.30
N MET A 77 -19.97 -5.06 -5.38
CA MET A 77 -18.77 -4.74 -6.19
C MET A 77 -18.93 -3.45 -7.01
N GLY A 78 -20.13 -2.92 -7.20
CA GLY A 78 -20.34 -1.59 -7.80
C GLY A 78 -19.70 -0.43 -7.03
N HIS A 79 -19.35 -0.66 -5.75
CA HIS A 79 -18.66 0.32 -4.88
C HIS A 79 -17.14 0.07 -4.80
N ALA A 80 -16.54 -0.64 -5.77
CA ALA A 80 -15.11 -0.95 -5.74
C ALA A 80 -14.22 0.29 -5.66
N GLN A 81 -14.54 1.35 -6.39
CA GLN A 81 -13.79 2.60 -6.36
C GLN A 81 -13.93 3.36 -5.02
N ASP A 82 -15.11 3.34 -4.42
CA ASP A 82 -15.31 3.89 -3.07
C ASP A 82 -14.49 3.13 -2.03
N GLU A 83 -14.38 1.81 -2.19
CA GLU A 83 -13.55 0.96 -1.34
C GLU A 83 -12.06 1.22 -1.53
N GLU A 84 -11.59 1.44 -2.76
CA GLU A 84 -10.21 1.89 -3.04
C GLU A 84 -9.90 3.22 -2.34
N LYS A 85 -10.83 4.18 -2.39
CA LYS A 85 -10.71 5.46 -1.70
C LYS A 85 -10.65 5.26 -0.18
N ALA A 86 -11.51 4.41 0.38
CA ALA A 86 -11.53 4.10 1.80
C ALA A 86 -10.24 3.40 2.23
N ALA A 87 -9.71 2.46 1.43
CA ALA A 87 -8.46 1.77 1.69
C ALA A 87 -7.27 2.73 1.83
N VAL A 88 -7.19 3.74 0.97
CA VAL A 88 -6.12 4.76 1.05
C VAL A 88 -6.36 5.70 2.22
N ALA A 89 -7.59 6.15 2.44
CA ALA A 89 -7.93 7.07 3.52
C ALA A 89 -7.66 6.50 4.92
N CYS A 90 -7.86 5.19 5.13
CA CYS A 90 -7.61 4.53 6.42
C CYS A 90 -6.19 3.95 6.57
N GLY A 91 -5.34 4.03 5.55
CA GLY A 91 -3.98 3.51 5.58
C GLY A 91 -3.85 2.00 5.33
N TYR A 92 -4.90 1.34 4.83
CA TYR A 92 -4.79 -0.04 4.38
C TYR A 92 -3.92 -0.17 3.13
N TRP A 93 -4.04 0.79 2.19
CA TRP A 93 -3.23 0.92 1.00
C TRP A 93 -2.54 2.28 0.97
N HIS A 94 -1.24 2.30 0.59
CA HIS A 94 -0.44 3.52 0.53
C HIS A 94 -0.04 3.82 -0.91
N LEU A 95 -0.15 5.08 -1.30
CA LEU A 95 0.28 5.57 -2.60
C LEU A 95 1.66 6.20 -2.44
N TRP A 96 2.62 5.74 -3.23
CA TRP A 96 3.97 6.26 -3.32
C TRP A 96 4.58 5.93 -4.68
N ARG A 97 5.66 6.56 -5.05
CA ARG A 97 6.39 6.28 -6.26
C ARG A 97 7.89 6.20 -5.96
N TYR A 98 8.57 5.30 -6.63
CA TYR A 98 10.02 5.27 -6.72
C TYR A 98 10.41 5.51 -8.17
N ASN A 99 11.06 6.64 -8.44
CA ASN A 99 11.50 7.03 -9.78
C ASN A 99 13.02 7.13 -9.82
N PRO A 100 13.72 6.16 -10.41
CA PRO A 100 15.19 6.16 -10.48
C PRO A 100 15.80 7.39 -11.16
N MET A 101 15.10 8.03 -12.10
CA MET A 101 15.59 9.23 -12.78
C MET A 101 15.83 10.40 -11.83
N LEU A 102 15.12 10.46 -10.72
CA LEU A 102 15.31 11.52 -9.72
C LEU A 102 16.66 11.39 -9.00
N GLU A 103 17.18 10.18 -8.87
CA GLU A 103 18.49 9.92 -8.29
C GLU A 103 19.62 10.50 -9.15
N GLU A 104 19.49 10.43 -10.50
CA GLU A 104 20.40 11.08 -11.44
C GLU A 104 20.38 12.61 -11.34
N GLU A 105 19.23 13.18 -10.89
CA GLU A 105 19.07 14.60 -10.63
C GLU A 105 19.52 15.01 -9.20
N GLY A 106 20.06 14.09 -8.40
CA GLY A 106 20.43 14.32 -7.00
C GLY A 106 19.24 14.50 -6.07
N LYS A 107 18.05 14.03 -6.46
CA LYS A 107 16.81 14.10 -5.69
C LYS A 107 16.48 12.73 -5.11
N ASN A 108 15.65 12.72 -4.05
CA ASN A 108 15.13 11.46 -3.51
C ASN A 108 14.25 10.75 -4.55
N PRO A 109 14.59 9.52 -4.95
CA PRO A 109 13.76 8.74 -5.86
C PRO A 109 12.43 8.32 -5.23
N PHE A 110 12.34 8.26 -3.89
CA PHE A 110 11.13 7.85 -3.18
C PHE A 110 10.22 9.03 -2.85
N ILE A 111 9.00 9.00 -3.37
CA ILE A 111 8.00 10.07 -3.21
C ILE A 111 6.78 9.50 -2.53
N MET A 112 6.42 10.02 -1.34
CA MET A 112 5.17 9.67 -0.67
C MET A 112 4.02 10.47 -1.24
N ASP A 113 3.03 9.80 -1.84
CA ASP A 113 1.85 10.41 -2.45
C ASP A 113 0.61 10.39 -1.55
N SER A 114 0.54 9.47 -0.59
CA SER A 114 -0.53 9.42 0.41
C SER A 114 -0.37 10.54 1.43
N LYS A 115 -1.50 11.13 1.84
CA LYS A 115 -1.57 11.92 3.06
C LYS A 115 -1.51 11.01 4.28
N GLU A 116 -1.40 11.62 5.47
CA GLU A 116 -1.53 10.88 6.72
C GLU A 116 -2.90 10.20 6.81
N PRO A 117 -2.94 8.88 7.05
CA PRO A 117 -4.20 8.15 7.11
C PRO A 117 -4.99 8.43 8.39
N ASP A 118 -6.31 8.32 8.28
CA ASP A 118 -7.20 8.27 9.43
C ASP A 118 -7.30 6.84 9.96
N TRP A 119 -6.40 6.49 10.87
CA TRP A 119 -6.29 5.15 11.45
C TRP A 119 -7.53 4.69 12.22
N SER A 120 -8.38 5.62 12.67
CA SER A 120 -9.63 5.30 13.37
C SER A 120 -10.62 4.54 12.47
N LYS A 121 -10.52 4.71 11.15
CA LYS A 121 -11.37 4.06 10.16
C LYS A 121 -10.87 2.69 9.69
N PHE A 122 -9.66 2.28 10.13
CA PHE A 122 -9.03 1.05 9.63
C PHE A 122 -9.86 -0.19 9.95
N GLN A 123 -10.35 -0.32 11.18
CA GLN A 123 -11.14 -1.47 11.62
C GLN A 123 -12.50 -1.54 10.89
N ASP A 124 -13.11 -0.41 10.63
CA ASP A 124 -14.39 -0.36 9.90
C ASP A 124 -14.20 -0.70 8.42
N PHE A 125 -13.07 -0.30 7.83
CA PHE A 125 -12.70 -0.74 6.49
C PHE A 125 -12.59 -2.27 6.40
N LEU A 126 -11.91 -2.93 7.35
CA LEU A 126 -11.81 -4.39 7.37
C LEU A 126 -13.18 -5.07 7.42
N LYS A 127 -14.12 -4.51 8.21
CA LYS A 127 -15.50 -5.03 8.30
C LYS A 127 -16.31 -4.85 7.00
N GLY A 128 -15.87 -4.00 6.09
CA GLY A 128 -16.45 -3.81 4.76
C GLY A 128 -16.13 -4.94 3.78
N GLU A 129 -14.99 -5.60 3.96
CA GLU A 129 -14.53 -6.68 3.08
C GLU A 129 -14.91 -8.07 3.62
N VAL A 130 -15.56 -8.88 2.78
CA VAL A 130 -16.06 -10.23 3.16
C VAL A 130 -14.92 -11.15 3.59
N ARG A 131 -13.71 -11.01 3.02
CA ARG A 131 -12.53 -11.80 3.40
C ARG A 131 -12.17 -11.69 4.88
N TYR A 132 -12.43 -10.56 5.52
CA TYR A 132 -12.15 -10.33 6.93
C TYR A 132 -13.36 -10.73 7.80
N THR A 133 -14.57 -10.36 7.39
CA THR A 133 -15.76 -10.73 8.16
C THR A 133 -16.03 -12.23 8.18
N SER A 134 -15.52 -12.99 7.22
CA SER A 134 -15.52 -14.44 7.25
C SER A 134 -14.68 -15.00 8.40
N LEU A 135 -13.53 -14.39 8.72
CA LEU A 135 -12.71 -14.78 9.87
C LEU A 135 -13.45 -14.55 11.18
N GLN A 136 -14.12 -13.41 11.32
CA GLN A 136 -14.89 -13.10 12.54
C GLN A 136 -16.00 -14.13 12.81
N LYS A 137 -16.57 -14.73 11.75
CA LYS A 137 -17.58 -15.79 11.88
C LYS A 137 -16.96 -17.15 12.20
N SER A 138 -15.83 -17.49 11.58
CA SER A 138 -15.19 -18.81 11.73
C SER A 138 -14.30 -18.92 12.95
N ASN A 139 -13.63 -17.84 13.36
CA ASN A 139 -12.72 -17.81 14.50
C ASN A 139 -12.73 -16.41 15.17
N PRO A 140 -13.74 -16.10 16.01
CA PRO A 140 -13.90 -14.79 16.63
C PRO A 140 -12.73 -14.40 17.54
N THR A 141 -12.12 -15.38 18.22
CA THR A 141 -11.02 -15.15 19.19
C THR A 141 -9.78 -14.62 18.47
N ASP A 142 -9.34 -15.29 17.41
CA ASP A 142 -8.14 -14.87 16.66
C ASP A 142 -8.42 -13.64 15.79
N ALA A 143 -9.69 -13.38 15.41
CA ALA A 143 -10.05 -12.29 14.53
C ALA A 143 -9.64 -10.93 15.09
N SER A 144 -9.89 -10.68 16.38
CA SER A 144 -9.57 -9.42 17.05
C SER A 144 -8.06 -9.17 17.05
N GLU A 145 -7.26 -10.15 17.44
CA GLU A 145 -5.79 -10.06 17.45
C GLU A 145 -5.22 -9.85 16.05
N LEU A 146 -5.78 -10.56 15.06
CA LEU A 146 -5.30 -10.46 13.67
C LEU A 146 -5.69 -9.13 13.02
N TYR A 147 -6.82 -8.53 13.37
CA TYR A 147 -7.21 -7.21 12.89
C TYR A 147 -6.33 -6.12 13.49
N GLU A 148 -5.99 -6.21 14.76
CA GLU A 148 -5.03 -5.31 15.39
C GLU A 148 -3.63 -5.47 14.77
N ALA A 149 -3.18 -6.70 14.59
CA ALA A 149 -1.90 -6.99 13.92
C ALA A 149 -1.85 -6.45 12.48
N ALA A 150 -2.98 -6.49 11.74
CA ALA A 150 -3.08 -5.93 10.40
C ALA A 150 -2.93 -4.40 10.42
N GLN A 151 -3.59 -3.71 11.36
CA GLN A 151 -3.50 -2.26 11.53
C GLN A 151 -2.08 -1.84 11.93
N ASN A 152 -1.49 -2.51 12.94
CA ASN A 152 -0.14 -2.25 13.38
C ASN A 152 0.90 -2.46 12.25
N ASN A 153 0.70 -3.47 11.41
CA ASN A 153 1.54 -3.68 10.24
C ASN A 153 1.37 -2.57 9.17
N ALA A 154 0.15 -2.09 8.94
CA ALA A 154 -0.10 -0.99 8.03
C ALA A 154 0.55 0.32 8.52
N MET A 155 0.44 0.63 9.82
CA MET A 155 1.10 1.77 10.46
C MET A 155 2.63 1.67 10.37
N TRP A 156 3.18 0.48 10.60
CA TRP A 156 4.63 0.24 10.47
C TRP A 156 5.10 0.49 9.02
N ARG A 157 4.38 0.00 8.01
CA ARG A 157 4.69 0.26 6.60
C ARG A 157 4.64 1.75 6.28
N TYR A 158 3.58 2.44 6.68
CA TYR A 158 3.45 3.88 6.48
C TYR A 158 4.64 4.65 7.04
N LYS A 159 5.01 4.38 8.30
CA LYS A 159 6.18 5.00 8.94
C LYS A 159 7.48 4.69 8.19
N SER A 160 7.61 3.49 7.64
CA SER A 160 8.79 3.12 6.83
C SER A 160 8.86 3.91 5.53
N TYR A 161 7.73 4.09 4.84
CA TYR A 161 7.68 4.90 3.62
C TYR A 161 7.95 6.38 3.88
N ILE A 162 7.45 6.93 4.99
CA ILE A 162 7.75 8.32 5.38
C ILE A 162 9.25 8.50 5.63
N ARG A 163 9.91 7.56 6.32
CA ARG A 163 11.38 7.64 6.51
C ARG A 163 12.11 7.63 5.17
N MET A 164 11.77 6.70 4.27
CA MET A 164 12.38 6.64 2.93
C MET A 164 12.18 7.93 2.13
N ALA A 165 11.02 8.57 2.27
CA ALA A 165 10.75 9.86 1.62
C ALA A 165 11.53 11.02 2.24
N ALA A 166 11.94 10.92 3.53
CA ALA A 166 12.65 11.97 4.25
C ALA A 166 14.19 11.88 4.12
N ASP A 167 14.76 10.66 3.97
CA ASP A 167 16.20 10.40 4.08
C ASP A 167 17.09 11.14 3.05
N ALA A 168 16.55 11.66 1.96
CA ALA A 168 17.35 12.44 1.01
C ALA A 168 17.50 13.91 1.39
N ALA A 169 16.69 14.44 2.29
CA ALA A 169 16.84 15.82 2.76
C ALA A 169 18.09 15.99 3.65
N SER A 170 18.56 14.92 4.28
CA SER A 170 19.74 14.92 5.15
C SER A 170 21.07 14.76 4.41
N GLN A 171 21.08 14.21 3.17
CA GLN A 171 22.31 14.02 2.39
C GLN A 171 22.73 15.24 1.57
N SER A 172 21.83 16.21 1.37
CA SER A 172 22.16 17.47 0.67
C SER A 172 22.82 18.54 1.55
N GLY A 173 22.85 18.33 2.88
CA GLY A 173 23.44 19.26 3.86
C GLY A 173 24.93 19.08 4.12
N ASP A 174 25.57 17.98 3.70
CA ASP A 174 26.94 17.64 4.08
C ASP A 174 27.98 17.76 2.94
N LYS A 175 27.66 18.50 1.89
CA LYS A 175 28.60 18.77 0.77
C LYS A 175 29.07 20.23 0.69
N THR A 176 29.10 20.94 1.81
CA THR A 176 29.70 22.28 1.83
C THR A 176 30.64 22.40 3.03
N GLU A 177 31.75 21.67 2.98
CA GLU A 177 33.02 22.00 3.70
C GLU A 177 34.04 20.89 3.41
N ALA A 178 34.79 21.07 2.31
CA ALA A 178 36.13 20.55 2.13
C ALA A 178 36.80 21.29 0.97
#